data_60e049dc6c9f00299d76c8be865ffd18
#
_entry.id   60e049dc6c9f00299d76c8be865ffd18
#
_cell.length_a   1.000
_cell.length_b   1.000
_cell.length_c   1.000
_cell.angle_alpha   90.00
_cell.angle_beta   90.00
_cell.angle_gamma   90.00
#
_symmetry.space_group_name_H-M   'P 1'
#
loop_
_entity.id
_entity.type
_entity.pdbx_description
1 polymer ?
#
loop_
_entity_poly.entity_id
_entity_poly.type
_entity_poly.pdbx_seq_one_letter_code
_entity_poly.pdbx_strand_id
1 'polypeptide(L)'
;MPSDKEPKPDEKPITDEAPAPEEKPKPKKRGPKPKIDQYYVNPAVFKDQIREYYKTDDCIFDLANSLKKIAYGLGNKSNFINYTYKDEMIGDALVKMYTALQNKKFNVDSEYNPFSYFTTIAFHAFINRIKKEKKHHEAICNYKEAIYEEIMTDPNNTHGHVYVKPLEDNDA
;
A
#
# COMPACT_ATOMS: atom_id res chain seq x y z
N MET A 1 2.60 -93.37 -11.15
CA MET A 1 2.29 -92.08 -11.74
C MET A 1 2.22 -91.06 -10.60
N PRO A 2 3.27 -90.34 -10.24
CA PRO A 2 3.21 -89.29 -9.24
C PRO A 2 2.83 -87.93 -9.88
N SER A 3 1.96 -87.23 -9.26
CA SER A 3 1.46 -85.94 -9.63
C SER A 3 2.47 -84.88 -9.20
N ASP A 4 2.92 -84.09 -10.15
CA ASP A 4 3.73 -82.87 -9.94
C ASP A 4 2.90 -81.79 -9.28
N LYS A 5 3.31 -81.36 -8.07
CA LYS A 5 2.82 -80.16 -7.41
C LYS A 5 3.79 -79.00 -7.67
N GLU A 6 3.38 -78.05 -8.44
CA GLU A 6 4.08 -76.77 -8.59
C GLU A 6 4.09 -75.98 -7.26
N PRO A 7 5.18 -75.33 -6.91
CA PRO A 7 5.23 -74.51 -5.74
C PRO A 7 4.58 -73.12 -6.02
N LYS A 8 3.75 -72.67 -5.07
CA LYS A 8 3.14 -71.28 -5.05
C LYS A 8 4.22 -70.27 -4.79
N PRO A 9 4.16 -69.06 -5.44
CA PRO A 9 5.05 -68.03 -5.15
C PRO A 9 4.74 -67.33 -3.80
N ASP A 10 5.80 -66.98 -3.07
CA ASP A 10 5.80 -66.38 -1.75
C ASP A 10 5.13 -64.98 -1.80
N GLU A 11 4.06 -64.82 -1.07
CA GLU A 11 3.47 -63.52 -0.74
C GLU A 11 4.39 -62.77 0.24
N LYS A 12 4.99 -61.68 -0.22
CA LYS A 12 5.68 -60.71 0.65
C LYS A 12 4.63 -59.93 1.44
N PRO A 13 4.80 -59.69 2.73
CA PRO A 13 3.89 -58.86 3.51
C PRO A 13 4.00 -57.39 3.08
N ILE A 14 2.86 -56.82 2.75
CA ILE A 14 2.71 -55.35 2.51
C ILE A 14 2.84 -54.69 3.86
N THR A 15 3.98 -54.06 4.11
CA THR A 15 4.14 -53.14 5.22
C THR A 15 3.49 -51.83 4.82
N ASP A 16 2.33 -51.53 5.44
CA ASP A 16 1.71 -50.21 5.46
C ASP A 16 2.62 -49.24 6.21
N GLU A 17 3.55 -48.62 5.47
CA GLU A 17 4.35 -47.51 5.95
C GLU A 17 3.52 -46.25 5.76
N ALA A 18 2.92 -45.76 6.84
CA ALA A 18 2.18 -44.50 6.87
C ALA A 18 3.12 -43.37 6.43
N PRO A 19 2.68 -42.44 5.53
CA PRO A 19 3.52 -41.30 5.11
C PRO A 19 3.87 -40.43 6.30
N ALA A 20 5.16 -40.15 6.46
CA ALA A 20 5.68 -39.23 7.47
C ALA A 20 4.97 -37.86 7.40
N PRO A 21 4.67 -37.24 8.55
CA PRO A 21 3.99 -35.95 8.54
C PRO A 21 4.86 -34.90 7.84
N GLU A 22 4.32 -34.27 6.78
CA GLU A 22 4.97 -33.18 6.06
C GLU A 22 5.30 -32.05 7.05
N GLU A 23 6.57 -31.77 7.25
CA GLU A 23 7.03 -30.63 8.02
C GLU A 23 6.50 -29.34 7.36
N LYS A 24 5.61 -28.64 8.06
CA LYS A 24 5.12 -27.32 7.65
C LYS A 24 6.32 -26.39 7.48
N PRO A 25 6.43 -25.63 6.38
CA PRO A 25 7.56 -24.74 6.13
C PRO A 25 7.73 -23.75 7.29
N LYS A 26 8.92 -23.75 7.90
CA LYS A 26 9.26 -22.84 9.01
C LYS A 26 9.04 -21.39 8.56
N PRO A 27 8.40 -20.54 9.38
CA PRO A 27 8.12 -19.16 9.01
C PRO A 27 9.43 -18.43 8.68
N LYS A 28 9.51 -17.86 7.47
CA LYS A 28 10.67 -17.07 7.02
C LYS A 28 10.96 -16.00 8.07
N LYS A 29 12.18 -15.94 8.60
CA LYS A 29 12.64 -14.91 9.55
C LYS A 29 12.35 -13.56 8.92
N ARG A 30 11.47 -12.77 9.56
CA ARG A 30 11.21 -11.39 9.17
C ARG A 30 12.54 -10.63 9.23
N GLY A 31 12.89 -9.92 8.14
CA GLY A 31 14.08 -9.07 8.12
C GLY A 31 14.08 -8.04 9.26
N PRO A 32 15.19 -7.34 9.50
CA PRO A 32 15.29 -6.37 10.58
C PRO A 32 14.15 -5.37 10.47
N LYS A 33 13.39 -5.23 11.57
CA LYS A 33 12.29 -4.28 11.65
C LYS A 33 12.85 -2.89 11.32
N PRO A 34 12.20 -2.09 10.43
CA PRO A 34 12.63 -0.72 10.21
C PRO A 34 12.65 0.00 11.56
N LYS A 35 13.68 0.81 11.80
CA LYS A 35 13.85 1.56 13.05
C LYS A 35 12.62 2.47 13.21
N ILE A 36 11.66 2.01 14.00
CA ILE A 36 10.37 2.70 14.27
C ILE A 36 10.63 4.07 14.93
N ASP A 37 11.75 4.23 15.61
CA ASP A 37 12.12 5.45 16.33
C ASP A 37 12.28 6.69 15.42
N GLN A 38 12.58 6.51 14.13
CA GLN A 38 12.77 7.64 13.20
C GLN A 38 11.48 8.44 12.98
N TYR A 39 10.32 7.79 13.01
CA TYR A 39 9.01 8.42 12.76
C TYR A 39 8.15 8.54 14.01
N TYR A 40 8.74 8.26 15.16
CA TYR A 40 8.01 8.39 16.42
C TYR A 40 7.81 9.86 16.79
N VAL A 41 6.59 10.20 17.15
CA VAL A 41 6.19 11.51 17.67
C VAL A 41 5.59 11.30 19.06
N ASN A 42 6.14 11.94 20.08
CA ASN A 42 5.58 11.89 21.42
C ASN A 42 4.27 12.68 21.46
N PRO A 43 3.13 12.04 21.81
CA PRO A 43 1.83 12.71 21.78
C PRO A 43 1.72 13.92 22.73
N ALA A 44 2.37 13.88 23.88
CA ALA A 44 2.33 14.98 24.87
C ALA A 44 3.09 16.20 24.32
N VAL A 45 4.31 16.01 23.83
CA VAL A 45 5.12 17.09 23.23
C VAL A 45 4.41 17.66 22.00
N PHE A 46 3.83 16.80 21.17
CA PHE A 46 3.08 17.25 20.01
C PHE A 46 1.84 18.06 20.37
N LYS A 47 1.15 17.70 21.43
CA LYS A 47 0.01 18.46 21.96
C LYS A 47 0.41 19.85 22.43
N ASP A 48 1.56 19.96 23.10
CA ASP A 48 2.09 21.25 23.59
C ASP A 48 2.55 22.14 22.41
N GLN A 49 3.18 21.56 21.38
CA GLN A 49 3.52 22.27 20.15
C GLN A 49 2.28 22.85 19.45
N ILE A 50 1.19 22.08 19.36
CA ILE A 50 -0.08 22.57 18.82
C ILE A 50 -0.67 23.70 19.66
N ARG A 51 -0.61 23.56 20.99
CA ARG A 51 -1.09 24.59 21.92
C ARG A 51 -0.32 25.90 21.74
N GLU A 52 0.98 25.83 21.57
CA GLU A 52 1.85 26.98 21.34
C GLU A 52 1.51 27.64 20.00
N TYR A 53 1.39 26.84 18.92
CA TYR A 53 0.97 27.34 17.61
C TYR A 53 -0.38 28.07 17.68
N TYR A 54 -1.36 27.56 18.44
CA TYR A 54 -2.68 28.20 18.53
C TYR A 54 -2.65 29.55 19.27
N LYS A 55 -1.60 29.80 20.08
CA LYS A 55 -1.39 31.07 20.79
C LYS A 55 -0.61 32.10 19.94
N THR A 56 0.39 31.64 19.23
CA THR A 56 1.34 32.50 18.51
C THR A 56 1.03 32.65 17.03
N ASP A 57 0.25 31.73 16.47
CA ASP A 57 0.01 31.53 15.03
C ASP A 57 1.32 31.32 14.21
N ASP A 58 2.47 31.16 14.88
CA ASP A 58 3.76 30.87 14.27
C ASP A 58 4.03 29.36 14.21
N CYS A 59 4.26 28.86 12.99
CA CYS A 59 4.59 27.44 12.81
C CYS A 59 6.04 27.18 13.20
N ILE A 60 6.23 26.66 14.42
CA ILE A 60 7.54 26.30 14.94
C ILE A 60 8.07 25.12 14.13
N PHE A 61 9.37 25.14 13.83
CA PHE A 61 10.06 24.07 13.08
C PHE A 61 9.79 22.66 13.62
N ASP A 62 9.71 22.52 14.94
CA ASP A 62 9.45 21.26 15.62
C ASP A 62 8.05 20.70 15.33
N LEU A 63 7.04 21.58 15.25
CA LEU A 63 5.68 21.21 14.88
C LEU A 63 5.63 20.71 13.44
N ALA A 64 6.26 21.46 12.50
CA ALA A 64 6.36 21.04 11.11
C ALA A 64 7.09 19.69 10.95
N ASN A 65 8.15 19.47 11.71
CA ASN A 65 8.89 18.21 11.74
C ASN A 65 8.05 17.06 12.30
N SER A 66 7.23 17.32 13.31
CA SER A 66 6.29 16.33 13.87
C SER A 66 5.25 15.90 12.81
N LEU A 67 4.65 16.84 12.07
CA LEU A 67 3.76 16.53 10.96
C LEU A 67 4.45 15.75 9.84
N LYS A 68 5.68 16.14 9.51
CA LYS A 68 6.51 15.44 8.52
C LYS A 68 6.75 13.99 8.94
N LYS A 69 7.13 13.74 10.20
CA LYS A 69 7.30 12.37 10.72
C LYS A 69 6.03 11.53 10.59
N ILE A 70 4.86 12.10 10.87
CA ILE A 70 3.57 11.40 10.72
C ILE A 70 3.35 11.01 9.26
N ALA A 71 3.50 11.94 8.31
CA ALA A 71 3.26 11.69 6.90
C ALA A 71 4.23 10.64 6.32
N TYR A 72 5.53 10.78 6.58
CA TYR A 72 6.54 9.83 6.14
C TYR A 72 6.40 8.46 6.81
N GLY A 73 6.08 8.44 8.11
CA GLY A 73 5.82 7.20 8.83
C GLY A 73 4.65 6.42 8.26
N LEU A 74 3.61 7.12 7.82
CA LEU A 74 2.46 6.51 7.12
C LEU A 74 2.85 6.04 5.72
N GLY A 75 3.56 6.87 4.92
CA GLY A 75 3.98 6.55 3.56
C GLY A 75 4.94 5.36 3.45
N ASN A 76 5.67 5.08 4.53
CA ASN A 76 6.58 3.92 4.57
C ASN A 76 5.93 2.63 5.11
N LYS A 77 4.62 2.64 5.39
CA LYS A 77 3.90 1.40 5.70
C LYS A 77 3.74 0.54 4.46
N SER A 78 3.67 -0.78 4.65
CA SER A 78 3.52 -1.77 3.58
C SER A 78 2.39 -1.45 2.60
N ASN A 79 1.31 -0.83 3.07
CA ASN A 79 0.14 -0.49 2.27
C ASN A 79 0.38 0.68 1.30
N PHE A 80 1.43 1.49 1.52
CA PHE A 80 1.65 2.73 0.76
C PHE A 80 3.03 2.84 0.14
N ILE A 81 3.98 1.99 0.56
CA ILE A 81 5.40 2.11 0.16
C ILE A 81 5.63 1.90 -1.34
N ASN A 82 4.79 1.11 -2.00
CA ASN A 82 4.97 0.70 -3.40
C ASN A 82 4.29 1.64 -4.41
N TYR A 83 3.59 2.67 -3.97
CA TYR A 83 2.99 3.62 -4.91
C TYR A 83 4.04 4.53 -5.53
N THR A 84 4.03 4.68 -6.86
CA THR A 84 4.95 5.55 -7.62
C THR A 84 4.78 7.02 -7.27
N TYR A 85 3.55 7.43 -6.93
CA TYR A 85 3.17 8.78 -6.50
C TYR A 85 3.15 8.95 -4.97
N LYS A 86 4.00 8.19 -4.24
CA LYS A 86 4.08 8.26 -2.78
C LYS A 86 4.45 9.65 -2.26
N ASP A 87 5.33 10.36 -2.97
CA ASP A 87 5.78 11.70 -2.55
C ASP A 87 4.64 12.73 -2.67
N GLU A 88 3.80 12.61 -3.69
CA GLU A 88 2.60 13.43 -3.83
C GLU A 88 1.58 13.11 -2.74
N MET A 89 1.42 11.83 -2.37
CA MET A 89 0.57 11.44 -1.24
C MET A 89 1.04 12.10 0.05
N ILE A 90 2.35 12.10 0.32
CA ILE A 90 2.96 12.74 1.48
C ILE A 90 2.74 14.26 1.44
N GLY A 91 2.93 14.89 0.28
CA GLY A 91 2.68 16.32 0.07
C GLY A 91 1.23 16.70 0.36
N ASP A 92 0.27 15.97 -0.20
CA ASP A 92 -1.17 16.19 0.04
C ASP A 92 -1.53 16.03 1.53
N ALA A 93 -0.95 15.05 2.20
CA ALA A 93 -1.18 14.84 3.63
C ALA A 93 -0.66 16.01 4.46
N LEU A 94 0.54 16.51 4.16
CA LEU A 94 1.12 17.66 4.84
C LEU A 94 0.24 18.90 4.68
N VAL A 95 -0.23 19.20 3.47
CA VAL A 95 -1.13 20.31 3.19
C VAL A 95 -2.44 20.18 3.98
N LYS A 96 -3.04 18.98 4.00
CA LYS A 96 -4.30 18.75 4.73
C LYS A 96 -4.13 18.85 6.25
N MET A 97 -3.04 18.32 6.80
CA MET A 97 -2.74 18.45 8.24
C MET A 97 -2.49 19.90 8.62
N TYR A 98 -1.72 20.63 7.81
CA TYR A 98 -1.46 22.05 8.05
C TYR A 98 -2.74 22.89 7.97
N THR A 99 -3.59 22.66 6.97
CA THR A 99 -4.91 23.32 6.87
C THR A 99 -5.79 23.03 8.09
N ALA A 100 -5.73 21.81 8.63
CA ALA A 100 -6.46 21.47 9.85
C ALA A 100 -5.93 22.24 11.09
N LEU A 101 -4.61 22.48 11.15
CA LEU A 101 -3.98 23.32 12.19
C LEU A 101 -4.38 24.78 12.05
N GLN A 102 -4.27 25.36 10.85
CA GLN A 102 -4.65 26.76 10.60
C GLN A 102 -6.11 27.04 10.97
N ASN A 103 -6.99 26.11 10.65
CA ASN A 103 -8.40 26.21 11.01
C ASN A 103 -8.71 25.83 12.47
N LYS A 104 -7.68 25.60 13.28
CA LYS A 104 -7.78 25.24 14.72
C LYS A 104 -8.79 24.11 14.98
N LYS A 105 -8.87 23.12 14.06
CA LYS A 105 -9.87 22.05 14.10
C LYS A 105 -9.64 21.02 15.20
N PHE A 106 -8.43 20.91 15.72
CA PHE A 106 -8.11 20.03 16.82
C PHE A 106 -8.34 20.74 18.16
N ASN A 107 -9.20 20.17 19.00
CA ASN A 107 -9.39 20.70 20.36
C ASN A 107 -8.23 20.22 21.25
N VAL A 108 -7.36 21.16 21.65
CA VAL A 108 -6.16 20.88 22.44
C VAL A 108 -6.52 20.51 23.90
N ASP A 109 -7.67 20.94 24.42
CA ASP A 109 -8.09 20.67 25.79
C ASP A 109 -8.81 19.32 25.92
N SER A 110 -9.11 18.67 24.80
CA SER A 110 -9.70 17.33 24.78
C SER A 110 -8.68 16.27 25.21
N GLU A 111 -9.17 15.12 25.70
CA GLU A 111 -8.35 13.95 26.00
C GLU A 111 -7.87 13.19 24.77
N TYR A 112 -8.31 13.60 23.57
CA TYR A 112 -7.95 12.93 22.32
C TYR A 112 -6.45 13.04 22.02
N ASN A 113 -5.91 11.94 21.50
CA ASN A 113 -4.51 11.87 21.06
C ASN A 113 -4.31 12.64 19.74
N PRO A 114 -3.53 13.72 19.73
CA PRO A 114 -3.27 14.49 18.51
C PRO A 114 -2.59 13.67 17.43
N PHE A 115 -1.70 12.76 17.79
CA PHE A 115 -1.04 11.87 16.83
C PHE A 115 -2.05 11.04 16.04
N SER A 116 -3.05 10.45 16.72
CA SER A 116 -4.10 9.67 16.05
C SER A 116 -4.96 10.54 15.13
N TYR A 117 -5.33 11.74 15.60
CA TYR A 117 -6.12 12.68 14.82
C TYR A 117 -5.43 13.08 13.51
N PHE A 118 -4.17 13.51 13.58
CA PHE A 118 -3.42 13.91 12.38
C PHE A 118 -3.05 12.72 11.49
N THR A 119 -2.81 11.54 12.06
CA THR A 119 -2.62 10.31 11.28
C THR A 119 -3.86 9.95 10.48
N THR A 120 -5.05 10.14 11.03
CA THR A 120 -6.33 9.93 10.32
C THR A 120 -6.49 10.90 9.15
N ILE A 121 -6.16 12.18 9.34
CA ILE A 121 -6.17 13.18 8.26
C ILE A 121 -5.21 12.78 7.14
N ALA A 122 -3.98 12.39 7.49
CA ALA A 122 -2.99 11.94 6.52
C ALA A 122 -3.46 10.69 5.76
N PHE A 123 -4.05 9.73 6.45
CA PHE A 123 -4.61 8.52 5.84
C PHE A 123 -5.70 8.85 4.82
N HIS A 124 -6.65 9.72 5.18
CA HIS A 124 -7.69 10.15 4.24
C HIS A 124 -7.13 10.92 3.03
N ALA A 125 -6.07 11.73 3.23
CA ALA A 125 -5.40 12.39 2.13
C ALA A 125 -4.77 11.38 1.16
N PHE A 126 -4.12 10.34 1.66
CA PHE A 126 -3.55 9.24 0.87
C PHE A 126 -4.63 8.52 0.06
N ILE A 127 -5.71 8.11 0.70
CA ILE A 127 -6.84 7.43 0.01
C ILE A 127 -7.44 8.33 -1.08
N ASN A 128 -7.56 9.63 -0.83
CA ASN A 128 -8.09 10.57 -1.82
C ASN A 128 -7.14 10.71 -3.03
N ARG A 129 -5.82 10.73 -2.81
CA ARG A 129 -4.84 10.73 -3.91
C ARG A 129 -4.95 9.43 -4.72
N ILE A 130 -4.99 8.29 -4.09
CA ILE A 130 -5.13 6.98 -4.76
C ILE A 130 -6.40 6.97 -5.63
N LYS A 131 -7.53 7.43 -5.11
CA LYS A 131 -8.79 7.53 -5.88
C LYS A 131 -8.64 8.47 -7.08
N LYS A 132 -7.96 9.60 -6.91
CA LYS A 132 -7.72 10.57 -7.98
C LYS A 132 -6.85 9.97 -9.09
N GLU A 133 -5.76 9.29 -8.73
CA GLU A 133 -4.86 8.65 -9.69
C GLU A 133 -5.55 7.51 -10.45
N LYS A 134 -6.32 6.68 -9.74
CA LYS A 134 -7.13 5.64 -10.39
C LYS A 134 -8.11 6.22 -11.41
N LYS A 135 -8.84 7.25 -11.03
CA LYS A 135 -9.78 7.92 -11.95
C LYS A 135 -9.07 8.57 -13.15
N HIS A 136 -7.89 9.14 -12.93
CA HIS A 136 -7.08 9.70 -14.00
C HIS A 136 -6.59 8.62 -14.97
N HIS A 137 -6.09 7.51 -14.45
CA HIS A 137 -5.66 6.36 -15.24
C HIS A 137 -6.83 5.79 -16.08
N GLU A 138 -8.00 5.59 -15.46
CA GLU A 138 -9.21 5.14 -16.14
C GLU A 138 -9.62 6.07 -17.28
N ALA A 139 -9.57 7.39 -17.05
CA ALA A 139 -9.87 8.37 -18.10
C ALA A 139 -8.89 8.30 -19.28
N ILE A 140 -7.59 8.10 -19.00
CA ILE A 140 -6.57 7.92 -20.06
C ILE A 140 -6.81 6.62 -20.84
N CYS A 141 -7.14 5.52 -20.16
CA CYS A 141 -7.45 4.26 -20.81
C CYS A 141 -8.65 4.39 -21.75
N ASN A 142 -9.75 4.96 -21.26
CA ASN A 142 -10.96 5.18 -22.06
C ASN A 142 -10.69 6.09 -23.27
N TYR A 143 -9.87 7.13 -23.09
CA TYR A 143 -9.49 8.01 -24.19
C TYR A 143 -8.65 7.26 -25.25
N LYS A 144 -7.68 6.47 -24.82
CA LYS A 144 -6.86 5.64 -25.73
C LYS A 144 -7.75 4.64 -26.51
N GLU A 145 -8.70 4.03 -25.84
CA GLU A 145 -9.65 3.10 -26.46
C GLU A 145 -10.51 3.79 -27.53
N ALA A 146 -11.07 4.96 -27.22
CA ALA A 146 -11.87 5.74 -28.15
C ALA A 146 -11.09 6.15 -29.39
N ILE A 147 -9.83 6.63 -29.22
CA ILE A 147 -8.95 6.98 -30.35
C ILE A 147 -8.60 5.73 -31.19
N TYR A 148 -8.36 4.60 -30.52
CA TYR A 148 -8.10 3.34 -31.21
C TYR A 148 -9.28 2.90 -32.09
N GLU A 149 -10.50 2.97 -31.54
CA GLU A 149 -11.72 2.66 -32.28
C GLU A 149 -11.95 3.61 -33.48
N GLU A 150 -11.72 4.92 -33.28
CA GLU A 150 -11.82 5.91 -34.35
C GLU A 150 -10.84 5.63 -35.50
N ILE A 151 -9.57 5.32 -35.17
CA ILE A 151 -8.55 4.99 -36.18
C ILE A 151 -8.89 3.70 -36.93
N MET A 152 -9.43 2.69 -36.23
CA MET A 152 -9.75 1.40 -36.85
C MET A 152 -11.02 1.44 -37.69
N THR A 153 -11.93 2.38 -37.44
CA THR A 153 -13.20 2.53 -38.17
C THR A 153 -13.09 3.52 -39.35
N ASP A 154 -12.01 4.31 -39.45
CA ASP A 154 -11.83 5.25 -40.53
C ASP A 154 -11.52 4.50 -41.87
N PRO A 155 -12.44 4.52 -42.87
CA PRO A 155 -12.24 3.85 -44.15
C PRO A 155 -11.14 4.48 -45.01
N ASN A 156 -10.68 5.70 -44.69
CA ASN A 156 -9.61 6.40 -45.38
C ASN A 156 -8.23 6.18 -44.74
N ASN A 157 -8.16 5.40 -43.67
CA ASN A 157 -6.90 5.08 -43.03
C ASN A 157 -6.04 4.11 -43.84
N THR A 158 -5.43 4.64 -44.92
CA THR A 158 -4.52 3.91 -45.80
C THR A 158 -3.15 3.64 -45.15
N HIS A 159 -2.91 4.14 -43.95
CA HIS A 159 -1.67 3.90 -43.20
C HIS A 159 -1.86 2.68 -42.31
N GLY A 160 -1.76 1.49 -42.94
CA GLY A 160 -1.72 0.19 -42.25
C GLY A 160 -0.53 0.04 -41.30
N HIS A 161 -0.24 1.05 -40.50
CA HIS A 161 0.70 0.94 -39.41
C HIS A 161 0.07 0.10 -38.32
N VAL A 162 0.68 -1.03 -38.05
CA VAL A 162 0.38 -1.95 -36.96
C VAL A 162 0.26 -1.14 -35.67
N TYR A 163 -0.97 -0.84 -35.26
CA TYR A 163 -1.24 -0.31 -33.93
C TYR A 163 -1.08 -1.45 -32.95
N VAL A 164 0.06 -1.46 -32.26
CA VAL A 164 0.27 -2.40 -31.17
C VAL A 164 -0.63 -1.92 -30.02
N LYS A 165 -1.67 -2.72 -29.72
CA LYS A 165 -2.50 -2.49 -28.51
C LYS A 165 -1.58 -2.32 -27.32
N PRO A 166 -1.69 -1.23 -26.55
CA PRO A 166 -0.88 -1.10 -25.34
C PRO A 166 -1.09 -2.33 -24.44
N LEU A 167 0.01 -2.90 -23.97
CA LEU A 167 -0.03 -3.99 -22.99
C LEU A 167 -0.89 -3.53 -21.82
N GLU A 168 -1.89 -4.30 -21.47
CA GLU A 168 -2.64 -4.11 -20.23
C GLU A 168 -1.63 -4.28 -19.10
N ASP A 169 -1.35 -3.19 -18.39
CA ASP A 169 -0.57 -3.24 -17.16
C ASP A 169 -1.40 -4.05 -16.14
N ASN A 170 -1.14 -5.35 -16.11
CA ASN A 170 -1.64 -6.23 -15.04
C ASN A 170 -0.88 -5.90 -13.76
N ASP A 171 -1.24 -4.78 -13.13
CA ASP A 171 -0.88 -4.53 -11.74
C ASP A 171 -1.73 -5.42 -10.85
N ALA A 172 -1.15 -6.58 -10.49
CA ALA A 172 -1.65 -7.46 -9.45
C ALA A 172 -1.35 -6.89 -8.05
#